data_1b7d858a8a1b1b5fb71e43b61063b78f
#
_entry.id   1b7d858a8a1b1b5fb71e43b61063b78f
#
_cell.length_a   1.000
_cell.length_b   1.000
_cell.length_c   1.000
_cell.angle_alpha   90.00
_cell.angle_beta   90.00
_cell.angle_gamma   90.00
#
_symmetry.space_group_name_H-M   'P 1'
#
loop_
_entity.id
_entity.type
_entity.pdbx_description
1 polymer ?
#
loop_
_entity_poly.entity_id
_entity_poly.type
_entity_poly.pdbx_seq_one_letter_code
_entity_poly.pdbx_strand_id
1 'polypeptide(L)'
;MVSAELRFCRPLGNPLNYRRITAYCAILFAIEVGSFLFLVAGTHGLIVPLDTPTSTDFVSFYAAGSLADAGMPELAYNQAAHNAAEERATATGVEYRFFYYPPVFLLLCTLFARLPYLVAFLVFETATLAVYLIVVRGILDDRSFTALVPVLAFPAVFWTLGLGQNAFLAGY
;
A
#
# COMPACT_ATOMS: atom_id res chain seq x y z
N MET A 1 33.63 -22.06 -29.03
CA MET A 1 33.29 -20.81 -28.30
C MET A 1 32.08 -20.21 -29.01
N VAL A 2 30.90 -20.48 -28.51
CA VAL A 2 29.64 -19.98 -29.06
C VAL A 2 29.21 -18.84 -28.15
N SER A 3 29.34 -17.61 -28.64
CA SER A 3 28.81 -16.42 -27.98
C SER A 3 27.29 -16.46 -28.12
N ALA A 4 26.62 -16.95 -27.12
CA ALA A 4 25.17 -16.79 -26.94
C ALA A 4 24.93 -15.33 -26.55
N GLU A 5 24.81 -14.44 -27.49
CA GLU A 5 24.20 -13.14 -27.30
C GLU A 5 22.73 -13.37 -26.88
N LEU A 6 22.46 -13.22 -25.59
CA LEU A 6 21.12 -13.09 -25.07
C LEU A 6 20.50 -11.81 -25.61
N ARG A 7 19.90 -11.91 -26.80
CA ARG A 7 19.01 -10.87 -27.33
C ARG A 7 17.69 -10.92 -26.58
N PHE A 8 17.73 -10.57 -25.30
CA PHE A 8 16.53 -10.23 -24.56
C PHE A 8 16.29 -8.72 -24.73
N CYS A 9 15.12 -8.39 -25.23
CA CYS A 9 14.54 -7.09 -25.54
C CYS A 9 14.65 -6.65 -27.00
N ARG A 10 13.87 -7.30 -27.87
CA ARG A 10 13.29 -6.56 -28.99
C ARG A 10 12.40 -5.47 -28.38
N PRO A 11 12.51 -4.20 -28.78
CA PRO A 11 11.54 -3.20 -28.38
C PRO A 11 10.16 -3.69 -28.84
N LEU A 12 9.27 -3.89 -27.88
CA LEU A 12 7.88 -4.30 -28.12
C LEU A 12 7.26 -3.33 -29.11
N GLY A 13 7.07 -3.83 -30.30
CA GLY A 13 6.23 -3.37 -31.39
C GLY A 13 5.86 -1.89 -31.47
N ASN A 14 5.85 -1.41 -32.71
CA ASN A 14 5.24 -0.19 -33.23
C ASN A 14 4.92 0.92 -32.20
N PRO A 15 5.53 2.11 -32.23
CA PRO A 15 5.30 3.23 -31.32
C PRO A 15 3.82 3.61 -31.16
N LEU A 16 2.97 3.25 -32.10
CA LEU A 16 1.52 3.39 -32.01
C LEU A 16 0.90 2.48 -30.92
N ASN A 17 1.45 1.29 -30.69
CA ASN A 17 0.95 0.40 -29.66
C ASN A 17 1.34 0.87 -28.26
N TYR A 18 2.55 1.41 -28.08
CA TYR A 18 2.99 1.98 -26.82
C TYR A 18 2.13 3.18 -26.39
N ARG A 19 1.88 4.11 -27.30
CA ARG A 19 1.01 5.27 -27.03
C ARG A 19 -0.43 4.85 -26.66
N ARG A 20 -0.96 3.82 -27.29
CA ARG A 20 -2.30 3.29 -26.96
C ARG A 20 -2.31 2.64 -25.59
N ILE A 21 -1.31 1.81 -25.27
CA ILE A 21 -1.20 1.17 -23.96
C ILE A 21 -1.12 2.24 -22.85
N THR A 22 -0.25 3.23 -23.02
CA THR A 22 -0.11 4.33 -22.07
C THR A 22 -1.43 5.11 -21.90
N ALA A 23 -2.15 5.36 -23.00
CA ALA A 23 -3.44 6.03 -22.96
C ALA A 23 -4.50 5.22 -22.19
N TYR A 24 -4.59 3.90 -22.44
CA TYR A 24 -5.52 3.04 -21.69
C TYR A 24 -5.15 2.95 -20.20
N CYS A 25 -3.87 2.83 -19.88
CA CYS A 25 -3.41 2.86 -18.50
C CYS A 25 -3.72 4.20 -17.81
N ALA A 26 -3.55 5.33 -18.50
CA ALA A 26 -3.89 6.64 -17.95
C ALA A 26 -5.41 6.79 -17.71
N ILE A 27 -6.24 6.26 -18.60
CA ILE A 27 -7.70 6.23 -18.41
C ILE A 27 -8.05 5.35 -17.20
N LEU A 28 -7.47 4.15 -17.10
CA LEU A 28 -7.70 3.25 -15.98
C LEU A 28 -7.30 3.91 -14.66
N PHE A 29 -6.12 4.49 -14.59
CA PHE A 29 -5.65 5.23 -13.42
C PHE A 29 -6.58 6.39 -13.04
N ALA A 30 -7.07 7.15 -14.04
CA ALA A 30 -8.04 8.22 -13.79
C ALA A 30 -9.37 7.68 -13.23
N ILE A 31 -9.84 6.52 -13.70
CA ILE A 31 -11.03 5.85 -13.18
C ILE A 31 -10.81 5.40 -11.74
N GLU A 32 -9.66 4.79 -11.43
CA GLU A 32 -9.32 4.34 -10.08
C GLU A 32 -9.25 5.51 -9.10
N VAL A 33 -8.52 6.56 -9.43
CA VAL A 33 -8.45 7.79 -8.63
C VAL A 33 -9.82 8.44 -8.47
N GLY A 34 -10.59 8.53 -9.54
CA GLY A 34 -11.96 9.07 -9.50
C GLY A 34 -12.88 8.26 -8.61
N SER A 35 -12.82 6.93 -8.67
CA SER A 35 -13.58 6.03 -7.81
C SER A 35 -13.18 6.18 -6.34
N PHE A 36 -11.88 6.28 -6.06
CA PHE A 36 -11.38 6.49 -4.71
C PHE A 36 -11.85 7.84 -4.14
N LEU A 37 -11.72 8.91 -4.92
CA LEU A 37 -12.19 10.24 -4.50
C LEU A 37 -13.70 10.27 -4.27
N PHE A 38 -14.47 9.59 -5.13
CA PHE A 38 -15.91 9.46 -4.95
C PHE A 38 -16.26 8.71 -3.66
N LEU A 39 -15.57 7.60 -3.36
CA LEU A 39 -15.76 6.85 -2.11
C LEU A 39 -15.41 7.71 -0.90
N VAL A 40 -14.26 8.39 -0.92
CA VAL A 40 -13.82 9.27 0.18
C VAL A 40 -14.80 10.42 0.39
N ALA A 41 -15.26 11.08 -0.67
CA ALA A 41 -16.26 12.16 -0.59
C ALA A 41 -17.62 11.68 -0.08
N GLY A 42 -18.05 10.49 -0.51
CA GLY A 42 -19.33 9.88 -0.10
C GLY A 42 -19.34 9.37 1.35
N THR A 43 -18.18 9.20 1.95
CA THR A 43 -18.03 8.64 3.30
C THR A 43 -17.69 9.67 4.38
N HIS A 44 -17.76 10.96 4.10
CA HIS A 44 -17.34 12.03 5.01
C HIS A 44 -15.91 11.86 5.56
N GLY A 45 -15.02 11.30 4.73
CA GLY A 45 -13.63 11.04 5.10
C GLY A 45 -13.37 9.68 5.75
N LEU A 46 -14.40 8.86 5.92
CA LEU A 46 -14.31 7.46 6.31
C LEU A 46 -14.40 6.58 5.06
N ILE A 47 -13.41 5.74 4.83
CA ILE A 47 -13.33 4.88 3.65
C ILE A 47 -14.30 3.71 3.82
N VAL A 48 -15.51 3.83 3.50
CA VAL A 48 -16.58 2.94 3.02
C VAL A 48 -17.96 3.29 3.61
N PRO A 49 -19.03 3.42 2.78
CA PRO A 49 -20.40 3.61 3.24
C PRO A 49 -21.05 2.26 3.58
N LEU A 50 -20.46 1.48 4.45
CA LEU A 50 -21.06 0.28 5.01
C LEU A 50 -21.40 0.58 6.46
N ASP A 51 -22.52 0.04 6.95
CA ASP A 51 -23.00 0.21 8.34
C ASP A 51 -22.01 -0.28 9.41
N THR A 52 -20.90 -0.87 8.98
CA THR A 52 -19.78 -1.27 9.84
C THR A 52 -18.52 -0.53 9.39
N PRO A 53 -17.76 0.10 10.33
CA PRO A 53 -16.48 0.69 10.01
C PRO A 53 -15.53 -0.40 9.48
N THR A 54 -15.14 -0.31 8.21
CA THR A 54 -14.13 -1.22 7.65
C THR A 54 -12.75 -0.76 8.11
N SER A 55 -12.05 -1.64 8.79
CA SER A 55 -10.65 -1.40 9.12
C SER A 55 -9.78 -1.64 7.89
N THR A 56 -8.81 -0.77 7.66
CA THR A 56 -7.71 -1.03 6.74
C THR A 56 -6.69 -1.96 7.41
N ASP A 57 -5.88 -2.67 6.64
CA ASP A 57 -4.83 -3.53 7.22
C ASP A 57 -3.79 -2.71 8.02
N PHE A 58 -3.63 -1.41 7.69
CA PHE A 58 -2.76 -0.51 8.43
C PHE A 58 -3.17 -0.31 9.89
N VAL A 59 -4.46 -0.44 10.25
CA VAL A 59 -4.88 -0.31 11.65
C VAL A 59 -4.21 -1.34 12.54
N SER A 60 -4.04 -2.57 12.03
CA SER A 60 -3.31 -3.64 12.73
C SER A 60 -1.86 -3.27 13.01
N PHE A 61 -1.16 -2.66 12.02
CA PHE A 61 0.22 -2.21 12.20
C PHE A 61 0.33 -1.10 13.24
N TYR A 62 -0.58 -0.13 13.17
CA TYR A 62 -0.61 0.99 14.09
C TYR A 62 -0.94 0.55 15.53
N ALA A 63 -1.92 -0.34 15.68
CA ALA A 63 -2.32 -0.89 16.99
C ALA A 63 -1.17 -1.70 17.61
N ALA A 64 -0.54 -2.61 16.85
CA ALA A 64 0.62 -3.36 17.31
C ALA A 64 1.78 -2.44 17.71
N GLY A 65 2.08 -1.43 16.88
CA GLY A 65 3.11 -0.43 17.17
C GLY A 65 2.82 0.37 18.44
N SER A 66 1.55 0.75 18.69
CA SER A 66 1.16 1.49 19.88
C SER A 66 1.33 0.68 21.17
N LEU A 67 1.04 -0.62 21.12
CA LEU A 67 1.30 -1.53 22.25
C LEU A 67 2.78 -1.69 22.52
N ALA A 68 3.59 -1.80 21.47
CA ALA A 68 5.04 -1.90 21.60
C ALA A 68 5.67 -0.59 22.11
N ASP A 69 5.21 0.58 21.65
CA ASP A 69 5.67 1.88 22.16
C ASP A 69 5.29 2.10 23.61
N ALA A 70 4.18 1.49 24.08
CA ALA A 70 3.78 1.45 25.48
C ALA A 70 4.60 0.45 26.34
N GLY A 71 5.60 -0.22 25.76
CA GLY A 71 6.44 -1.19 26.47
C GLY A 71 5.82 -2.58 26.63
N MET A 72 4.78 -2.91 25.89
CA MET A 72 4.06 -4.19 25.94
C MET A 72 4.02 -4.88 24.58
N PRO A 73 5.17 -5.15 23.92
CA PRO A 73 5.21 -5.69 22.56
C PRO A 73 4.56 -7.08 22.40
N GLU A 74 4.53 -7.88 23.48
CA GLU A 74 3.88 -9.19 23.51
C GLU A 74 2.36 -9.11 23.33
N LEU A 75 1.75 -7.99 23.73
CA LEU A 75 0.31 -7.76 23.61
C LEU A 75 -0.11 -7.52 22.14
N ALA A 76 0.81 -7.19 21.26
CA ALA A 76 0.55 -7.11 19.82
C ALA A 76 0.07 -8.45 19.24
N TYR A 77 0.44 -9.56 19.88
CA TYR A 77 0.05 -10.92 19.50
C TYR A 77 -1.10 -11.49 20.34
N ASN A 78 -1.60 -10.71 21.30
CA ASN A 78 -2.77 -11.08 22.08
C ASN A 78 -4.02 -10.47 21.43
N GLN A 79 -4.93 -11.33 20.96
CA GLN A 79 -6.12 -10.91 20.21
C GLN A 79 -6.95 -9.85 20.94
N ALA A 80 -7.25 -10.04 22.23
CA ALA A 80 -8.10 -9.12 22.97
C ALA A 80 -7.45 -7.76 23.18
N ALA A 81 -6.16 -7.73 23.53
CA ALA A 81 -5.41 -6.50 23.73
C ALA A 81 -5.19 -5.74 22.42
N HIS A 82 -4.89 -6.46 21.35
CA HIS A 82 -4.67 -5.89 20.03
C HIS A 82 -5.97 -5.32 19.44
N ASN A 83 -7.09 -6.05 19.52
CA ASN A 83 -8.40 -5.53 19.10
C ASN A 83 -8.79 -4.25 19.86
N ALA A 84 -8.59 -4.22 21.18
CA ALA A 84 -8.83 -3.01 21.97
C ALA A 84 -7.91 -1.84 21.57
N ALA A 85 -6.73 -2.11 21.05
CA ALA A 85 -5.83 -1.08 20.52
C ALA A 85 -6.28 -0.59 19.14
N GLU A 86 -6.79 -1.46 18.27
CA GLU A 86 -7.41 -1.10 16.99
C GLU A 86 -8.62 -0.18 17.19
N GLU A 87 -9.53 -0.54 18.08
CA GLU A 87 -10.70 0.28 18.42
C GLU A 87 -10.32 1.65 18.98
N ARG A 88 -9.25 1.74 19.77
CA ARG A 88 -8.74 3.03 20.27
C ARG A 88 -8.15 3.90 19.16
N ALA A 89 -7.55 3.29 18.16
CA ALA A 89 -6.93 4.02 17.05
C ALA A 89 -7.95 4.53 16.02
N THR A 90 -9.10 3.88 15.90
CA THR A 90 -10.10 4.16 14.86
C THR A 90 -11.50 4.44 15.45
N ALA A 91 -12.27 3.39 15.69
CA ALA A 91 -13.62 3.47 16.27
C ALA A 91 -14.00 2.12 16.90
N THR A 92 -14.92 2.14 17.86
CA THR A 92 -15.47 0.92 18.45
C THR A 92 -16.27 0.12 17.43
N GLY A 93 -16.10 -1.21 17.46
CA GLY A 93 -16.81 -2.14 16.57
C GLY A 93 -16.18 -2.31 15.21
N VAL A 94 -14.93 -1.89 15.00
CA VAL A 94 -14.16 -2.22 13.79
C VAL A 94 -13.93 -3.72 13.71
N GLU A 95 -13.96 -4.24 12.47
CA GLU A 95 -13.59 -5.61 12.22
C GLU A 95 -12.12 -5.84 12.59
N TYR A 96 -11.88 -6.83 13.47
CA TYR A 96 -10.55 -7.15 13.95
C TYR A 96 -9.62 -7.62 12.84
N ARG A 97 -8.41 -7.04 12.79
CA ARG A 97 -7.34 -7.38 11.87
C ARG A 97 -6.16 -7.97 12.63
N PHE A 98 -5.85 -9.22 12.38
CA PHE A 98 -4.75 -9.92 13.06
C PHE A 98 -3.38 -9.37 12.70
N PHE A 99 -2.49 -9.29 13.69
CA PHE A 99 -1.07 -8.99 13.48
C PHE A 99 -0.26 -10.30 13.43
N TYR A 100 0.17 -10.69 12.23
CA TYR A 100 0.91 -11.94 11.98
C TYR A 100 2.39 -11.74 11.67
N TYR A 101 2.88 -10.54 11.84
CA TYR A 101 4.22 -10.16 11.38
C TYR A 101 5.29 -10.46 12.44
N PRO A 102 6.55 -10.74 11.99
CA PRO A 102 7.64 -10.98 12.91
C PRO A 102 8.00 -9.74 13.74
N PRO A 103 8.66 -9.91 14.90
CA PRO A 103 9.04 -8.80 15.79
C PRO A 103 9.87 -7.69 15.12
N VAL A 104 10.61 -8.01 14.07
CA VAL A 104 11.36 -6.99 13.30
C VAL A 104 10.41 -5.98 12.64
N PHE A 105 9.29 -6.44 12.10
CA PHE A 105 8.27 -5.55 11.53
C PHE A 105 7.58 -4.72 12.61
N LEU A 106 7.43 -5.25 13.81
CA LEU A 106 6.88 -4.52 14.96
C LEU A 106 7.72 -3.29 15.33
N LEU A 107 9.04 -3.35 15.19
CA LEU A 107 9.91 -2.18 15.38
C LEU A 107 9.58 -1.04 14.41
N LEU A 108 9.29 -1.38 13.15
CA LEU A 108 8.85 -0.40 12.17
C LEU A 108 7.49 0.19 12.56
N CYS A 109 6.54 -0.65 12.98
CA CYS A 109 5.23 -0.22 13.44
C CYS A 109 5.31 0.75 14.62
N THR A 110 6.24 0.53 15.54
CA THR A 110 6.48 1.40 16.71
C THR A 110 6.83 2.84 16.31
N LEU A 111 7.59 3.01 15.24
CA LEU A 111 7.94 4.35 14.73
C LEU A 111 6.71 5.11 14.21
N PHE A 112 5.83 4.42 13.50
CA PHE A 112 4.60 5.01 12.97
C PHE A 112 3.58 5.31 14.07
N ALA A 113 3.51 4.48 15.12
CA ALA A 113 2.57 4.67 16.23
C ALA A 113 2.79 5.95 17.04
N ARG A 114 3.97 6.60 16.89
CA ARG A 114 4.28 7.91 17.49
C ARG A 114 3.66 9.09 16.76
N LEU A 115 3.11 8.87 15.59
CA LEU A 115 2.43 9.90 14.79
C LEU A 115 0.91 9.77 14.96
N PRO A 116 0.13 10.84 14.72
CA PRO A 116 -1.31 10.70 14.59
C PRO A 116 -1.68 9.70 13.49
N TYR A 117 -2.72 8.90 13.68
CA TYR A 117 -3.08 7.77 12.81
C TYR A 117 -3.07 8.10 11.31
N LEU A 118 -3.75 9.19 10.89
CA LEU A 118 -3.80 9.58 9.48
C LEU A 118 -2.43 9.98 8.92
N VAL A 119 -1.62 10.65 9.74
CA VAL A 119 -0.25 11.04 9.33
C VAL A 119 0.61 9.79 9.20
N ALA A 120 0.53 8.87 10.15
CA ALA A 120 1.22 7.58 10.12
C ALA A 120 0.86 6.79 8.87
N PHE A 121 -0.43 6.69 8.55
CA PHE A 121 -0.94 6.04 7.34
C PHE A 121 -0.37 6.65 6.07
N LEU A 122 -0.48 7.97 5.92
CA LEU A 122 0.03 8.67 4.72
C LEU A 122 1.55 8.54 4.57
N VAL A 123 2.29 8.63 5.67
CA VAL A 123 3.77 8.45 5.64
C VAL A 123 4.12 7.03 5.28
N PHE A 124 3.44 6.02 5.84
CA PHE A 124 3.66 4.61 5.52
C PHE A 124 3.40 4.33 4.05
N GLU A 125 2.24 4.72 3.53
CA GLU A 125 1.86 4.50 2.14
C GLU A 125 2.80 5.21 1.17
N THR A 126 3.14 6.47 1.45
CA THR A 126 4.04 7.24 0.58
C THR A 126 5.45 6.66 0.58
N ALA A 127 5.98 6.26 1.74
CA ALA A 127 7.31 5.69 1.85
C ALA A 127 7.41 4.33 1.15
N THR A 128 6.44 3.44 1.37
CA THR A 128 6.43 2.10 0.78
C THR A 128 6.22 2.15 -0.73
N LEU A 129 5.31 3.01 -1.22
CA LEU A 129 5.13 3.26 -2.65
C LEU A 129 6.41 3.83 -3.28
N ALA A 130 7.08 4.77 -2.61
CA ALA A 130 8.32 5.34 -3.14
C ALA A 130 9.41 4.27 -3.28
N VAL A 131 9.58 3.40 -2.28
CA VAL A 131 10.51 2.26 -2.34
C VAL A 131 10.15 1.35 -3.52
N TYR A 132 8.89 0.98 -3.65
CA TYR A 132 8.40 0.16 -4.77
C TYR A 132 8.73 0.78 -6.12
N LEU A 133 8.43 2.07 -6.31
CA LEU A 133 8.70 2.77 -7.57
C LEU A 133 10.21 2.91 -7.86
N ILE A 134 11.05 3.06 -6.83
CA ILE A 134 12.52 3.07 -6.99
C ILE A 134 13.00 1.70 -7.50
N VAL A 135 12.52 0.61 -6.90
CA VAL A 135 12.87 -0.76 -7.33
C VAL A 135 12.39 -1.01 -8.75
N VAL A 136 11.13 -0.70 -9.07
CA VAL A 136 10.58 -0.85 -10.42
C VAL A 136 11.40 -0.05 -11.44
N ARG A 137 11.78 1.18 -11.11
CA ARG A 137 12.64 2.01 -11.98
C ARG A 137 14.02 1.41 -12.18
N GLY A 138 14.56 0.72 -11.19
CA GLY A 138 15.82 -0.01 -11.30
C GLY A 138 15.75 -1.22 -12.23
N ILE A 139 14.56 -1.82 -12.36
CA ILE A 139 14.31 -2.98 -13.24
C ILE A 139 13.99 -2.53 -14.67
N LEU A 140 13.29 -1.41 -14.83
CA LEU A 140 12.93 -0.88 -16.15
C LEU A 140 14.15 -0.20 -16.81
N ASP A 141 14.46 -0.60 -18.04
CA ASP A 141 15.49 0.08 -18.85
C ASP A 141 15.07 1.49 -19.28
N ASP A 142 13.76 1.75 -19.34
CA ASP A 142 13.19 3.05 -19.69
C ASP A 142 13.01 3.90 -18.42
N ARG A 143 13.79 4.99 -18.35
CA ARG A 143 13.74 5.98 -17.26
C ARG A 143 12.69 7.07 -17.45
N SER A 144 11.90 7.01 -18.52
CA SER A 144 10.84 8.00 -18.75
C SER A 144 9.75 7.91 -17.67
N PHE A 145 9.12 9.03 -17.37
CA PHE A 145 7.99 9.04 -16.44
C PHE A 145 6.81 8.23 -16.98
N THR A 146 6.64 8.19 -18.31
CA THR A 146 5.58 7.44 -18.99
C THR A 146 5.70 5.93 -18.80
N ALA A 147 6.90 5.40 -18.52
CA ALA A 147 7.10 3.99 -18.21
C ALA A 147 6.50 3.57 -16.86
N LEU A 148 6.29 4.52 -15.94
CA LEU A 148 5.63 4.26 -14.65
C LEU A 148 4.10 4.28 -14.74
N VAL A 149 3.52 4.85 -15.80
CA VAL A 149 2.05 4.93 -15.93
C VAL A 149 1.38 3.55 -15.88
N PRO A 150 1.83 2.53 -16.62
CA PRO A 150 1.27 1.17 -16.51
C PRO A 150 1.43 0.55 -15.13
N VAL A 151 2.51 0.88 -14.42
CA VAL A 151 2.78 0.39 -13.07
C VAL A 151 1.79 0.98 -12.07
N LEU A 152 1.59 2.30 -12.13
CA LEU A 152 0.66 3.01 -11.25
C LEU A 152 -0.81 2.69 -11.55
N ALA A 153 -1.12 2.40 -12.83
CA ALA A 153 -2.46 1.99 -13.27
C ALA A 153 -2.74 0.51 -13.02
N PHE A 154 -1.82 -0.23 -12.41
CA PHE A 154 -2.06 -1.64 -12.12
C PHE A 154 -2.99 -1.77 -10.90
N PRO A 155 -4.17 -2.41 -11.01
CA PRO A 155 -5.17 -2.44 -9.96
C PRO A 155 -4.67 -2.91 -8.60
N ALA A 156 -3.67 -3.81 -8.56
CA ALA A 156 -3.10 -4.27 -7.30
C ALA A 156 -2.37 -3.15 -6.54
N VAL A 157 -1.73 -2.20 -7.25
CA VAL A 157 -1.09 -1.03 -6.63
C VAL A 157 -2.16 -0.16 -5.97
N PHE A 158 -3.26 0.08 -6.68
CA PHE A 158 -4.39 0.83 -6.16
C PHE A 158 -5.02 0.17 -4.92
N TRP A 159 -5.26 -1.15 -4.96
CA TRP A 159 -5.78 -1.90 -3.83
C TRP A 159 -4.83 -1.88 -2.63
N THR A 160 -3.53 -2.03 -2.85
CA THR A 160 -2.52 -1.96 -1.79
C THR A 160 -2.56 -0.63 -1.06
N LEU A 161 -2.63 0.49 -1.82
CA LEU A 161 -2.77 1.83 -1.25
C LEU A 161 -4.10 2.03 -0.52
N GLY A 162 -5.20 1.52 -1.07
CA GLY A 162 -6.53 1.68 -0.47
C GLY A 162 -6.72 0.91 0.83
N LEU A 163 -6.09 -0.25 0.95
CA LEU A 163 -6.17 -1.11 2.13
C LEU A 163 -5.08 -0.86 3.16
N GLY A 164 -4.07 -0.07 2.85
CA GLY A 164 -2.94 0.15 3.76
C GLY A 164 -2.08 -1.10 3.95
N GLN A 165 -1.89 -1.88 2.88
CA GLN A 165 -1.15 -3.13 2.94
C GLN A 165 0.36 -2.91 2.83
N ASN A 166 1.13 -3.84 3.40
CA ASN A 166 2.59 -3.85 3.30
C ASN A 166 3.12 -4.55 2.04
N ALA A 167 2.27 -4.82 1.04
CA ALA A 167 2.65 -5.56 -0.17
C ALA A 167 3.84 -4.94 -0.91
N PHE A 168 4.02 -3.62 -0.86
CA PHE A 168 5.18 -2.95 -1.45
C PHE A 168 6.50 -3.27 -0.75
N LEU A 169 6.47 -3.71 0.52
CA LEU A 169 7.66 -4.14 1.27
C LEU A 169 7.91 -5.65 1.12
N ALA A 170 6.87 -6.43 0.82
CA ALA A 170 6.92 -7.88 0.74
C ALA A 170 7.04 -8.40 -0.72
N GLY A 171 6.93 -7.53 -1.70
CA GLY A 171 6.95 -7.86 -3.13
C GLY A 171 8.37 -7.99 -3.69
N TYR A 172 9.11 -9.02 -3.26
CA TYR A 172 10.39 -9.44 -3.88
C TYR A 172 10.36 -10.89 -4.28
#